data_1c28a9a8358d291e7f8f8410175369dd
#
_entry.id   1c28a9a8358d291e7f8f8410175369dd
#
_cell.length_a   1.000
_cell.length_b   1.000
_cell.length_c   1.000
_cell.angle_alpha   90.00
_cell.angle_beta   90.00
_cell.angle_gamma   90.00
#
_symmetry.space_group_name_H-M   'P 1'
#
loop_
_entity.id
_entity.type
_entity.pdbx_description
1 polymer ?
#
loop_
_entity_poly.entity_id
_entity_poly.type
_entity_poly.pdbx_seq_one_letter_code
_entity_poly.pdbx_strand_id
1 'polypeptide(L)'
;GYVFLRGLSVPNVNVQKLSAHLVCLSTGEKIPLEIQSIKSQYAQKKFGLKIDNETKQIHLANYKGCGYRIILDAAKIRELKLDGEYHILLTYERDRWKKETILRGILKSLGNKLDKKTYFKDHMLIELSKSYRYDFKVKISQKNIELNDMKLDGDQLRLKLSEKVDALYEAKDAHNAEILKAAITQEDVSVDISDIPENKRYIAVKKGNLFIPVYKEKKKRIFVENQKNQLVEETSGDHRCYLLNRKAVPVIRDVKQNEEQFSFEIINKNIGNWQRATLYVEDPLEEEKIILGTGSVNQHGEEEKVVISLSLKDEKIIKNLYARRRQVFILYENNEQQKVCALGGEQSRRPS
;
A
#
# COMPACT_ATOMS: atom_id res chain seq x y z
N GLY A 1 -10.41 8.22 -20.61
CA GLY A 1 -10.40 7.29 -21.75
C GLY A 1 -10.58 7.94 -23.10
N TYR A 2 -10.79 7.16 -24.11
CA TYR A 2 -11.12 7.61 -25.47
C TYR A 2 -12.09 6.63 -26.12
N VAL A 3 -12.96 7.16 -26.98
CA VAL A 3 -13.93 6.36 -27.75
C VAL A 3 -14.16 6.99 -29.13
N PHE A 4 -14.18 6.16 -30.16
CA PHE A 4 -14.46 6.56 -31.54
C PHE A 4 -14.89 5.36 -32.37
N LEU A 5 -15.58 5.63 -33.48
CA LEU A 5 -15.82 4.65 -34.52
C LEU A 5 -14.66 4.69 -35.53
N ARG A 6 -14.12 3.51 -35.88
CA ARG A 6 -13.04 3.41 -36.85
C ARG A 6 -13.42 4.01 -38.19
N GLY A 7 -12.55 4.85 -38.77
CA GLY A 7 -12.81 5.53 -40.00
C GLY A 7 -13.59 6.85 -39.92
N LEU A 8 -14.18 7.16 -38.75
CA LEU A 8 -14.88 8.42 -38.52
C LEU A 8 -14.01 9.38 -37.73
N SER A 9 -13.56 10.47 -38.35
CA SER A 9 -12.75 11.49 -37.67
C SER A 9 -13.55 12.22 -36.60
N VAL A 10 -12.93 12.43 -35.43
CA VAL A 10 -13.46 13.20 -34.29
C VAL A 10 -12.52 14.39 -34.03
N PRO A 11 -12.56 15.45 -34.88
CA PRO A 11 -11.57 16.52 -34.82
C PRO A 11 -11.70 17.40 -33.57
N ASN A 12 -12.89 17.52 -33.01
CA ASN A 12 -13.16 18.27 -31.77
C ASN A 12 -14.18 17.52 -30.88
N VAL A 13 -14.31 17.98 -29.66
CA VAL A 13 -15.14 17.33 -28.63
C VAL A 13 -16.65 17.39 -28.88
N ASN A 14 -17.10 18.32 -29.75
CA ASN A 14 -18.53 18.56 -29.99
C ASN A 14 -19.08 17.70 -31.16
N VAL A 15 -18.23 16.96 -31.86
CA VAL A 15 -18.64 16.13 -33.01
C VAL A 15 -19.39 14.87 -32.58
N GLN A 16 -19.24 14.47 -31.33
CA GLN A 16 -19.87 13.28 -30.75
C GLN A 16 -20.56 13.63 -29.45
N LYS A 17 -21.64 12.92 -29.13
CA LYS A 17 -22.31 12.98 -27.85
C LYS A 17 -22.01 11.72 -27.07
N LEU A 18 -21.57 11.89 -25.83
CA LEU A 18 -21.26 10.79 -24.92
C LEU A 18 -22.17 10.85 -23.69
N SER A 19 -22.66 9.70 -23.27
CA SER A 19 -23.31 9.55 -21.97
C SER A 19 -22.78 8.29 -21.27
N ALA A 20 -22.78 8.31 -19.96
CA ALA A 20 -22.29 7.21 -19.14
C ALA A 20 -23.32 6.89 -18.05
N HIS A 21 -23.46 5.61 -17.75
CA HIS A 21 -24.34 5.11 -16.69
C HIS A 21 -23.60 4.09 -15.83
N LEU A 22 -23.84 4.14 -14.53
CA LEU A 22 -23.51 3.08 -13.62
C LEU A 22 -24.67 2.08 -13.66
N VAL A 23 -24.42 0.83 -14.04
CA VAL A 23 -25.44 -0.22 -14.20
C VAL A 23 -25.27 -1.24 -13.11
N CYS A 24 -26.27 -1.37 -12.24
CA CYS A 24 -26.28 -2.38 -11.18
C CYS A 24 -26.33 -3.78 -11.76
N LEU A 25 -25.42 -4.66 -11.32
CA LEU A 25 -25.33 -6.03 -11.84
C LEU A 25 -26.49 -6.91 -11.40
N SER A 26 -27.06 -6.65 -10.23
CA SER A 26 -28.17 -7.46 -9.69
C SER A 26 -29.55 -7.03 -10.19
N THR A 27 -29.76 -5.71 -10.40
CA THR A 27 -31.09 -5.17 -10.77
C THR A 27 -31.16 -4.67 -12.21
N GLY A 28 -30.04 -4.40 -12.84
CA GLY A 28 -29.98 -3.74 -14.16
C GLY A 28 -30.31 -2.25 -14.13
N GLU A 29 -30.54 -1.67 -12.95
CA GLU A 29 -30.82 -0.24 -12.80
C GLU A 29 -29.67 0.61 -13.36
N LYS A 30 -30.03 1.66 -14.11
CA LYS A 30 -29.09 2.59 -14.75
C LYS A 30 -29.08 3.94 -14.03
N ILE A 31 -27.95 4.32 -13.49
CA ILE A 31 -27.75 5.59 -12.78
C ILE A 31 -26.84 6.46 -13.63
N PRO A 32 -27.26 7.68 -14.01
CA PRO A 32 -26.48 8.55 -14.88
C PRO A 32 -25.22 9.04 -14.16
N LEU A 33 -24.09 8.99 -14.89
CA LEU A 33 -22.79 9.51 -14.46
C LEU A 33 -22.48 10.79 -15.22
N GLU A 34 -21.76 11.69 -14.57
CA GLU A 34 -21.19 12.84 -15.24
C GLU A 34 -20.06 12.39 -16.17
N ILE A 35 -20.12 12.84 -17.42
CA ILE A 35 -19.10 12.60 -18.42
C ILE A 35 -18.70 13.91 -19.10
N GLN A 36 -17.41 14.15 -19.21
CA GLN A 36 -16.83 15.31 -19.86
C GLN A 36 -16.07 14.86 -21.09
N SER A 37 -16.40 15.45 -22.23
CA SER A 37 -15.61 15.25 -23.46
C SER A 37 -14.32 16.07 -23.39
N ILE A 38 -13.19 15.43 -23.68
CA ILE A 38 -11.86 16.05 -23.61
C ILE A 38 -11.03 15.75 -24.85
N LYS A 39 -9.97 16.51 -25.08
CA LYS A 39 -9.01 16.23 -26.16
C LYS A 39 -8.13 15.03 -25.77
N SER A 40 -7.84 14.12 -26.73
CA SER A 40 -6.96 12.98 -26.55
C SER A 40 -5.82 13.00 -27.56
N GLN A 41 -4.66 13.50 -27.16
CA GLN A 41 -3.45 13.42 -27.98
C GLN A 41 -2.97 11.98 -28.15
N TYR A 42 -3.18 11.13 -27.16
CA TYR A 42 -2.83 9.71 -27.23
C TYR A 42 -3.58 8.98 -28.34
N ALA A 43 -4.90 9.17 -28.40
CA ALA A 43 -5.71 8.54 -29.46
C ALA A 43 -5.29 9.03 -30.84
N GLN A 44 -5.00 10.34 -30.99
CA GLN A 44 -4.49 10.89 -32.25
C GLN A 44 -3.15 10.27 -32.66
N LYS A 45 -2.19 10.16 -31.74
CA LYS A 45 -0.87 9.57 -32.02
C LYS A 45 -0.98 8.10 -32.40
N LYS A 46 -1.83 7.35 -31.71
CA LYS A 46 -1.93 5.90 -31.86
C LYS A 46 -2.76 5.44 -33.04
N PHE A 47 -3.80 6.18 -33.40
CA PHE A 47 -4.82 5.77 -34.36
C PHE A 47 -5.03 6.75 -35.50
N GLY A 48 -4.50 7.95 -35.42
CA GLY A 48 -4.73 9.03 -36.39
C GLY A 48 -4.09 8.82 -37.73
N LEU A 49 -3.03 8.00 -37.81
CA LEU A 49 -2.36 7.62 -39.06
C LEU A 49 -2.44 6.12 -39.18
N LYS A 50 -2.95 5.63 -40.32
CA LYS A 50 -2.91 4.24 -40.70
C LYS A 50 -2.38 4.14 -42.12
N ILE A 51 -1.32 3.35 -42.31
CA ILE A 51 -0.79 2.97 -43.63
C ILE A 51 -1.36 1.61 -43.94
N ASP A 52 -2.05 1.50 -45.04
CA ASP A 52 -2.44 0.21 -45.60
C ASP A 52 -1.21 -0.43 -46.27
N ASN A 53 -0.79 -1.58 -45.77
CA ASN A 53 0.42 -2.22 -46.19
C ASN A 53 0.30 -2.84 -47.61
N GLU A 54 -0.92 -3.19 -48.06
CA GLU A 54 -1.18 -3.78 -49.34
C GLU A 54 -1.30 -2.72 -50.44
N THR A 55 -2.12 -1.70 -50.18
CA THR A 55 -2.41 -0.63 -51.18
C THR A 55 -1.45 0.55 -51.05
N LYS A 56 -0.61 0.60 -50.02
CA LYS A 56 0.23 1.76 -49.64
C LYS A 56 -0.53 3.07 -49.47
N GLN A 57 -1.85 3.00 -49.34
CA GLN A 57 -2.66 4.18 -49.09
C GLN A 57 -2.52 4.64 -47.62
N ILE A 58 -2.44 5.94 -47.44
CA ILE A 58 -2.37 6.58 -46.14
C ILE A 58 -3.76 7.06 -45.76
N HIS A 59 -4.31 6.45 -44.69
CA HIS A 59 -5.57 6.89 -44.12
C HIS A 59 -5.30 7.81 -42.93
N LEU A 60 -5.68 9.07 -43.07
CA LEU A 60 -5.60 10.08 -42.02
C LEU A 60 -6.97 10.27 -41.38
N ALA A 61 -7.07 9.99 -40.09
CA ALA A 61 -8.26 10.31 -39.32
C ALA A 61 -7.88 11.18 -38.12
N ASN A 62 -8.67 12.18 -37.86
CA ASN A 62 -8.45 13.07 -36.73
C ASN A 62 -9.25 12.58 -35.52
N TYR A 63 -8.58 12.08 -34.51
CA TYR A 63 -9.18 11.58 -33.27
C TYR A 63 -8.88 12.46 -32.05
N LYS A 64 -8.49 13.73 -32.24
CA LYS A 64 -8.17 14.64 -31.13
C LYS A 64 -9.34 14.87 -30.18
N GLY A 65 -10.57 14.87 -30.69
CA GLY A 65 -11.79 15.13 -29.88
C GLY A 65 -12.41 13.89 -29.23
N CYS A 66 -11.82 12.70 -29.34
CA CYS A 66 -12.44 11.46 -28.90
C CYS A 66 -12.19 11.09 -27.43
N GLY A 67 -11.52 11.93 -26.66
CA GLY A 67 -11.26 11.68 -25.25
C GLY A 67 -12.48 11.94 -24.37
N TYR A 68 -12.52 11.28 -23.21
CA TYR A 68 -13.53 11.52 -22.18
C TYR A 68 -12.98 11.33 -20.78
N ARG A 69 -13.67 11.93 -19.82
CA ARG A 69 -13.48 11.73 -18.38
C ARG A 69 -14.85 11.41 -17.77
N ILE A 70 -14.97 10.32 -17.04
CA ILE A 70 -16.15 9.96 -16.27
C ILE A 70 -15.85 10.28 -14.80
N ILE A 71 -16.80 10.91 -14.14
CA ILE A 71 -16.70 11.32 -12.74
C ILE A 71 -17.64 10.43 -11.92
N LEU A 72 -17.06 9.71 -10.94
CA LEU A 72 -17.80 9.02 -9.90
C LEU A 72 -17.86 9.98 -8.71
N ASP A 73 -18.99 10.66 -8.55
CA ASP A 73 -19.22 11.58 -7.46
C ASP A 73 -19.59 10.81 -6.19
N ALA A 74 -18.68 10.81 -5.21
CA ALA A 74 -18.87 10.12 -3.95
C ALA A 74 -20.04 10.68 -3.12
N ALA A 75 -20.30 11.97 -3.18
CA ALA A 75 -21.43 12.59 -2.49
C ALA A 75 -22.77 12.09 -3.06
N LYS A 76 -22.88 12.09 -4.38
CA LYS A 76 -24.08 11.57 -5.08
C LYS A 76 -24.28 10.07 -4.86
N ILE A 77 -23.18 9.28 -4.86
CA ILE A 77 -23.23 7.85 -4.56
C ILE A 77 -23.80 7.62 -3.15
N ARG A 78 -23.41 8.44 -2.18
CA ARG A 78 -23.89 8.36 -0.80
C ARG A 78 -25.35 8.78 -0.69
N GLU A 79 -25.74 9.89 -1.30
CA GLU A 79 -27.11 10.40 -1.33
C GLU A 79 -28.08 9.35 -1.87
N LEU A 80 -27.72 8.70 -2.97
CA LEU A 80 -28.48 7.63 -3.60
C LEU A 80 -28.39 6.29 -2.84
N LYS A 81 -27.60 6.20 -1.76
CA LYS A 81 -27.41 5.00 -0.94
C LYS A 81 -27.04 3.77 -1.78
N LEU A 82 -26.21 3.97 -2.80
CA LEU A 82 -25.80 2.88 -3.68
C LEU A 82 -24.98 1.85 -2.91
N ASP A 83 -25.34 0.58 -3.06
CA ASP A 83 -24.63 -0.56 -2.47
C ASP A 83 -24.67 -1.73 -3.47
N GLY A 84 -23.55 -2.42 -3.68
CA GLY A 84 -23.46 -3.54 -4.61
C GLY A 84 -22.38 -3.43 -5.66
N GLU A 85 -22.52 -4.22 -6.71
CA GLU A 85 -21.60 -4.29 -7.85
C GLU A 85 -22.22 -3.70 -9.11
N TYR A 86 -21.43 -2.93 -9.84
CA TYR A 86 -21.86 -2.18 -11.01
C TYR A 86 -20.86 -2.30 -12.15
N HIS A 87 -21.37 -2.15 -13.39
CA HIS A 87 -20.56 -1.84 -14.56
C HIS A 87 -20.77 -0.38 -14.99
N ILE A 88 -19.80 0.18 -15.72
CA ILE A 88 -19.97 1.48 -16.38
C ILE A 88 -20.35 1.20 -17.84
N LEU A 89 -21.54 1.64 -18.23
CA LEU A 89 -22.03 1.61 -19.59
C LEU A 89 -21.75 2.94 -20.24
N LEU A 90 -21.04 2.96 -21.36
CA LEU A 90 -20.75 4.13 -22.17
C LEU A 90 -21.62 4.10 -23.43
N THR A 91 -22.35 5.16 -23.69
CA THR A 91 -23.11 5.36 -24.91
C THR A 91 -22.43 6.42 -25.77
N TYR A 92 -22.18 6.07 -27.00
CA TYR A 92 -21.63 6.94 -28.04
C TYR A 92 -22.71 7.23 -29.07
N GLU A 93 -22.95 8.51 -29.37
CA GLU A 93 -23.86 8.96 -30.39
C GLU A 93 -23.17 9.95 -31.33
N ARG A 94 -23.32 9.70 -32.63
CA ARG A 94 -22.86 10.62 -33.69
C ARG A 94 -23.65 10.38 -34.97
N ASP A 95 -24.23 11.44 -35.50
CA ASP A 95 -25.12 11.41 -36.68
C ASP A 95 -26.22 10.33 -36.49
N ARG A 96 -26.30 9.35 -37.38
CA ARG A 96 -27.20 8.21 -37.28
C ARG A 96 -26.67 7.04 -36.45
N TRP A 97 -25.45 7.14 -35.93
CA TRP A 97 -24.81 6.05 -35.21
C TRP A 97 -24.99 6.21 -33.70
N LYS A 98 -25.55 5.16 -33.11
CA LYS A 98 -25.62 5.01 -31.66
C LYS A 98 -25.05 3.65 -31.28
N LYS A 99 -24.10 3.63 -30.35
CA LYS A 99 -23.47 2.41 -29.83
C LYS A 99 -23.36 2.47 -28.31
N GLU A 100 -23.67 1.37 -27.69
CA GLU A 100 -23.45 1.17 -26.24
C GLU A 100 -22.39 0.10 -26.02
N THR A 101 -21.55 0.33 -25.02
CA THR A 101 -20.52 -0.62 -24.63
C THR A 101 -20.22 -0.53 -23.15
N ILE A 102 -19.96 -1.67 -22.52
CA ILE A 102 -19.39 -1.69 -21.17
C ILE A 102 -17.97 -1.13 -21.24
N LEU A 103 -17.64 -0.25 -20.32
CA LEU A 103 -16.31 0.35 -20.24
C LEU A 103 -15.27 -0.75 -19.97
N ARG A 104 -14.28 -0.84 -20.85
CA ARG A 104 -13.16 -1.78 -20.74
C ARG A 104 -11.86 -1.07 -20.46
N GLY A 105 -11.12 -1.59 -19.49
CA GLY A 105 -9.82 -1.02 -19.12
C GLY A 105 -8.70 -1.49 -20.07
N ILE A 106 -8.22 -0.61 -20.95
CA ILE A 106 -6.95 -0.83 -21.65
C ILE A 106 -5.83 -0.29 -20.80
N LEU A 107 -5.28 -1.12 -19.92
CA LEU A 107 -4.29 -0.66 -18.93
C LEU A 107 -2.88 -1.17 -19.17
N LYS A 108 -2.63 -1.87 -20.29
CA LYS A 108 -1.27 -2.29 -20.65
C LYS A 108 -0.35 -1.14 -21.06
N SER A 109 -0.89 0.03 -21.44
CA SER A 109 -0.08 1.10 -22.05
C SER A 109 0.52 2.11 -21.07
N LEU A 110 0.16 2.07 -19.77
CA LEU A 110 0.61 3.08 -18.78
C LEU A 110 1.57 2.52 -17.72
N GLY A 111 2.06 1.29 -17.88
CA GLY A 111 3.02 0.70 -16.94
C GLY A 111 2.44 0.41 -15.53
N ASN A 112 1.26 0.89 -15.21
CA ASN A 112 0.63 0.69 -13.94
C ASN A 112 -0.30 -0.54 -13.99
N LYS A 113 0.05 -1.57 -13.26
CA LYS A 113 -0.86 -2.66 -12.88
C LYS A 113 -1.98 -2.09 -12.00
N LEU A 114 -3.00 -1.50 -12.60
CA LEU A 114 -4.22 -1.13 -11.89
C LEU A 114 -5.09 -2.38 -11.73
N ASP A 115 -4.61 -3.30 -10.90
CA ASP A 115 -5.40 -4.48 -10.60
C ASP A 115 -6.62 -4.09 -9.75
N LYS A 116 -6.46 -3.12 -8.87
CA LYS A 116 -7.53 -2.60 -8.01
C LYS A 116 -7.21 -1.19 -7.52
N LYS A 117 -8.19 -0.27 -7.57
CA LYS A 117 -8.12 1.03 -6.88
C LYS A 117 -9.25 1.13 -5.89
N THR A 118 -8.97 1.68 -4.72
CA THR A 118 -9.95 1.87 -3.66
C THR A 118 -9.99 3.32 -3.24
N TYR A 119 -11.19 3.75 -2.90
CA TYR A 119 -11.48 5.02 -2.25
C TYR A 119 -12.32 4.70 -1.02
N PHE A 120 -11.90 5.19 0.14
CA PHE A 120 -12.64 5.04 1.40
C PHE A 120 -12.79 6.39 2.08
N LYS A 121 -14.01 6.74 2.42
CA LYS A 121 -14.34 7.95 3.18
C LYS A 121 -15.73 7.83 3.79
N ASP A 122 -15.89 8.31 5.04
CA ASP A 122 -17.16 8.33 5.78
C ASP A 122 -17.89 6.97 5.71
N HIS A 123 -17.21 5.88 6.05
CA HIS A 123 -17.68 4.49 6.01
C HIS A 123 -18.05 3.94 4.63
N MET A 124 -17.91 4.72 3.57
CA MET A 124 -18.18 4.30 2.21
C MET A 124 -16.90 3.83 1.52
N LEU A 125 -16.91 2.62 0.99
CA LEU A 125 -15.85 2.03 0.19
C LEU A 125 -16.28 1.97 -1.27
N ILE A 126 -15.47 2.52 -2.17
CA ILE A 126 -15.60 2.36 -3.63
C ILE A 126 -14.37 1.62 -4.13
N GLU A 127 -14.57 0.44 -4.70
CA GLU A 127 -13.52 -0.35 -5.31
C GLU A 127 -13.66 -0.35 -6.83
N LEU A 128 -12.63 0.08 -7.53
CA LEU A 128 -12.50 -0.06 -8.98
C LEU A 128 -11.61 -1.25 -9.28
N SER A 129 -12.12 -2.21 -10.00
CA SER A 129 -11.38 -3.40 -10.40
C SER A 129 -11.68 -3.75 -11.86
N LYS A 130 -10.98 -4.75 -12.38
CA LYS A 130 -11.25 -5.33 -13.70
C LYS A 130 -11.76 -6.74 -13.54
N SER A 131 -12.74 -7.09 -14.36
CA SER A 131 -13.12 -8.48 -14.53
C SER A 131 -12.07 -9.24 -15.36
N TYR A 132 -12.18 -10.56 -15.40
CA TYR A 132 -11.41 -11.43 -16.30
C TYR A 132 -11.49 -10.99 -17.78
N ARG A 133 -12.63 -10.41 -18.20
CA ARG A 133 -12.85 -9.89 -19.56
C ARG A 133 -12.38 -8.44 -19.77
N TYR A 134 -11.62 -7.89 -18.80
CA TYR A 134 -11.17 -6.49 -18.78
C TYR A 134 -12.30 -5.47 -18.60
N ASP A 135 -13.53 -5.88 -18.33
CA ASP A 135 -14.61 -4.93 -18.04
C ASP A 135 -14.38 -4.26 -16.70
N PHE A 136 -14.61 -2.96 -16.62
CA PHE A 136 -14.52 -2.24 -15.36
C PHE A 136 -15.67 -2.64 -14.44
N LYS A 137 -15.31 -3.07 -13.24
CA LYS A 137 -16.24 -3.26 -12.13
C LYS A 137 -16.06 -2.17 -11.10
N VAL A 138 -17.18 -1.64 -10.64
CA VAL A 138 -17.28 -0.72 -9.51
C VAL A 138 -18.03 -1.46 -8.41
N LYS A 139 -17.40 -1.68 -7.27
CA LYS A 139 -18.05 -2.20 -6.07
C LYS A 139 -18.20 -1.07 -5.08
N ILE A 140 -19.40 -0.87 -4.57
CA ILE A 140 -19.72 0.16 -3.58
C ILE A 140 -20.22 -0.55 -2.34
N SER A 141 -19.74 -0.13 -1.17
CA SER A 141 -20.22 -0.59 0.13
C SER A 141 -20.35 0.60 1.07
N GLN A 142 -21.51 0.77 1.71
CA GLN A 142 -21.83 1.94 2.53
C GLN A 142 -21.59 1.73 4.04
N LYS A 143 -21.55 0.48 4.49
CA LYS A 143 -21.48 0.15 5.92
C LYS A 143 -20.18 -0.60 6.22
N ASN A 144 -19.10 0.14 6.38
CA ASN A 144 -17.82 -0.44 6.72
C ASN A 144 -17.37 0.06 8.09
N ILE A 145 -16.68 -0.79 8.83
CA ILE A 145 -16.11 -0.45 10.13
C ILE A 145 -14.83 0.33 9.91
N GLU A 146 -14.72 1.44 10.61
CA GLU A 146 -13.57 2.33 10.53
C GLU A 146 -12.77 2.32 11.82
N LEU A 147 -11.43 2.35 11.70
CA LEU A 147 -10.53 2.61 12.80
C LEU A 147 -10.38 4.12 12.97
N ASN A 148 -10.97 4.65 14.04
CA ASN A 148 -10.97 6.08 14.36
C ASN A 148 -9.66 6.51 15.00
N ASP A 149 -9.14 5.70 15.96
CA ASP A 149 -7.92 6.00 16.70
C ASP A 149 -7.16 4.72 17.06
N MET A 150 -5.86 4.85 17.26
CA MET A 150 -4.97 3.78 17.70
C MET A 150 -3.90 4.34 18.61
N LYS A 151 -3.76 3.77 19.81
CA LYS A 151 -2.76 4.17 20.81
C LYS A 151 -2.13 2.96 21.46
N LEU A 152 -0.84 3.05 21.76
CA LEU A 152 -0.14 2.08 22.58
C LEU A 152 0.02 2.64 23.99
N ASP A 153 -0.40 1.83 24.96
CA ASP A 153 -0.28 2.13 26.38
C ASP A 153 0.42 0.95 27.05
N GLY A 154 1.71 1.11 27.31
CA GLY A 154 2.57 0.00 27.70
C GLY A 154 2.61 -1.11 26.65
N ASP A 155 2.21 -2.32 27.02
CA ASP A 155 2.10 -3.46 26.12
C ASP A 155 0.68 -3.65 25.56
N GLN A 156 -0.25 -2.73 25.84
CA GLN A 156 -1.64 -2.79 25.37
C GLN A 156 -1.87 -1.85 24.19
N LEU A 157 -2.26 -2.41 23.04
CA LEU A 157 -2.72 -1.67 21.88
C LEU A 157 -4.21 -1.37 22.03
N ARG A 158 -4.57 -0.08 22.14
CA ARG A 158 -5.96 0.36 22.16
C ARG A 158 -6.38 0.81 20.77
N LEU A 159 -7.47 0.23 20.28
CA LEU A 159 -8.09 0.54 19.01
C LEU A 159 -9.48 1.09 19.26
N LYS A 160 -9.79 2.26 18.68
CA LYS A 160 -11.14 2.83 18.73
C LYS A 160 -11.82 2.62 17.39
N LEU A 161 -12.90 1.84 17.37
CA LEU A 161 -13.67 1.53 16.17
C LEU A 161 -14.89 2.46 16.04
N SER A 162 -15.46 2.54 14.85
CA SER A 162 -16.65 3.35 14.57
C SER A 162 -17.95 2.72 15.07
N GLU A 163 -17.94 1.44 15.38
CA GLU A 163 -19.08 0.70 15.94
C GLU A 163 -18.62 -0.39 16.91
N LYS A 164 -19.53 -0.83 17.77
CA LYS A 164 -19.29 -1.95 18.67
C LYS A 164 -19.10 -3.24 17.90
N VAL A 165 -18.12 -4.04 18.30
CA VAL A 165 -17.83 -5.36 17.76
C VAL A 165 -17.82 -6.41 18.87
N ASP A 166 -18.17 -7.66 18.53
CA ASP A 166 -18.17 -8.76 19.51
C ASP A 166 -16.80 -9.43 19.60
N ALA A 167 -16.05 -9.45 18.52
CA ALA A 167 -14.69 -9.99 18.46
C ALA A 167 -13.89 -9.34 17.34
N LEU A 168 -12.59 -9.26 17.54
CA LEU A 168 -11.63 -8.81 16.54
C LEU A 168 -10.84 -10.01 16.00
N TYR A 169 -10.53 -9.98 14.73
CA TYR A 169 -9.83 -11.02 14.02
C TYR A 169 -8.64 -10.45 13.24
N GLU A 170 -7.58 -11.23 13.16
CA GLU A 170 -6.55 -11.04 12.16
C GLU A 170 -6.86 -11.91 10.95
N ALA A 171 -6.94 -11.31 9.77
CA ALA A 171 -7.36 -12.02 8.59
C ALA A 171 -6.31 -11.98 7.48
N LYS A 172 -6.14 -13.11 6.81
CA LYS A 172 -5.38 -13.22 5.57
C LYS A 172 -6.26 -12.89 4.37
N ASP A 173 -7.50 -13.34 4.40
CA ASP A 173 -8.53 -13.09 3.40
C ASP A 173 -9.94 -13.15 4.04
N ALA A 174 -11.00 -13.03 3.23
CA ALA A 174 -12.37 -12.98 3.72
C ALA A 174 -12.88 -14.30 4.36
N HIS A 175 -12.16 -15.39 4.22
CA HIS A 175 -12.57 -16.71 4.71
C HIS A 175 -11.59 -17.29 5.75
N ASN A 176 -10.35 -16.77 5.78
CA ASN A 176 -9.28 -17.27 6.63
C ASN A 176 -8.87 -16.18 7.63
N ALA A 177 -9.29 -16.33 8.86
CA ALA A 177 -8.95 -15.44 9.95
C ALA A 177 -8.81 -16.19 11.26
N GLU A 178 -7.97 -15.66 12.14
CA GLU A 178 -7.75 -16.13 13.50
C GLU A 178 -8.28 -15.06 14.46
N ILE A 179 -8.83 -15.49 15.59
CA ILE A 179 -9.33 -14.57 16.59
C ILE A 179 -8.16 -13.89 17.31
N LEU A 180 -8.21 -12.55 17.37
CA LEU A 180 -7.31 -11.79 18.23
C LEU A 180 -7.88 -11.80 19.65
N LYS A 181 -7.05 -12.17 20.61
CA LYS A 181 -7.41 -12.09 22.03
C LYS A 181 -7.48 -10.61 22.41
N ALA A 182 -8.67 -10.09 22.52
CA ALA A 182 -8.92 -8.69 22.80
C ALA A 182 -9.91 -8.51 23.94
N ALA A 183 -9.65 -7.54 24.81
CA ALA A 183 -10.66 -7.03 25.73
C ALA A 183 -11.49 -5.96 25.00
N ILE A 184 -12.79 -6.19 24.88
CA ILE A 184 -13.70 -5.33 24.13
C ILE A 184 -14.66 -4.63 25.08
N THR A 185 -14.67 -3.30 25.04
CA THR A 185 -15.60 -2.46 25.80
C THR A 185 -16.20 -1.40 24.89
N GLN A 186 -17.49 -1.58 24.56
CA GLN A 186 -18.18 -0.69 23.60
C GLN A 186 -17.45 -0.58 22.25
N GLU A 187 -16.88 0.60 21.95
CA GLU A 187 -16.14 0.87 20.72
C GLU A 187 -14.62 0.69 20.90
N ASP A 188 -14.15 0.54 22.13
CA ASP A 188 -12.73 0.38 22.45
C ASP A 188 -12.35 -1.10 22.51
N VAL A 189 -11.27 -1.41 21.81
CA VAL A 189 -10.69 -2.76 21.77
C VAL A 189 -9.26 -2.67 22.25
N SER A 190 -8.90 -3.45 23.28
CA SER A 190 -7.55 -3.55 23.78
C SER A 190 -6.96 -4.92 23.47
N VAL A 191 -5.81 -4.93 22.81
CA VAL A 191 -5.08 -6.14 22.40
C VAL A 191 -3.68 -6.09 22.99
N ASP A 192 -3.22 -7.19 23.59
CA ASP A 192 -1.82 -7.31 23.98
C ASP A 192 -0.94 -7.34 22.74
N ILE A 193 0.13 -6.55 22.74
CA ILE A 193 1.01 -6.45 21.57
C ILE A 193 1.70 -7.79 21.25
N SER A 194 1.89 -8.63 22.26
CA SER A 194 2.47 -9.97 22.10
C SER A 194 1.55 -10.95 21.34
N ASP A 195 0.24 -10.68 21.36
CA ASP A 195 -0.76 -11.46 20.62
C ASP A 195 -0.88 -11.02 19.15
N ILE A 196 -0.22 -9.92 18.76
CA ILE A 196 -0.21 -9.43 17.39
C ILE A 196 0.90 -10.18 16.62
N PRO A 197 0.55 -10.82 15.48
CA PRO A 197 1.50 -11.62 14.73
C PRO A 197 2.63 -10.80 14.11
N GLU A 198 3.78 -11.43 13.95
CA GLU A 198 4.93 -10.85 13.23
C GLU A 198 4.68 -10.76 11.70
N ASN A 199 3.66 -11.45 11.21
CA ASN A 199 3.26 -11.42 9.80
C ASN A 199 2.19 -10.37 9.55
N LYS A 200 2.28 -9.68 8.41
CA LYS A 200 1.29 -8.68 8.01
C LYS A 200 -0.09 -9.31 7.81
N ARG A 201 -1.03 -8.98 8.69
CA ARG A 201 -2.44 -9.37 8.65
C ARG A 201 -3.31 -8.14 8.74
N TYR A 202 -4.49 -8.14 8.12
CA TYR A 202 -5.44 -7.05 8.31
C TYR A 202 -6.41 -7.35 9.45
N ILE A 203 -6.82 -6.30 10.15
CA ILE A 203 -7.84 -6.37 11.19
C ILE A 203 -9.19 -6.59 10.52
N ALA A 204 -9.96 -7.53 11.03
CA ALA A 204 -11.29 -7.83 10.52
C ALA A 204 -12.29 -8.07 11.64
N VAL A 205 -13.57 -7.95 11.31
CA VAL A 205 -14.69 -8.37 12.14
C VAL A 205 -15.51 -9.42 11.40
N LYS A 206 -16.16 -10.32 12.13
CA LYS A 206 -17.02 -11.35 11.55
C LYS A 206 -18.43 -10.80 11.32
N LYS A 207 -18.91 -10.88 10.06
CA LYS A 207 -20.32 -10.64 9.71
C LYS A 207 -20.86 -11.85 8.94
N GLY A 208 -21.72 -12.64 9.57
CA GLY A 208 -22.14 -13.93 9.04
C GLY A 208 -20.94 -14.89 8.90
N ASN A 209 -20.74 -15.43 7.70
CA ASN A 209 -19.63 -16.34 7.40
C ASN A 209 -18.39 -15.64 6.81
N LEU A 210 -18.36 -14.31 6.78
CA LEU A 210 -17.28 -13.54 6.17
C LEU A 210 -16.54 -12.69 7.21
N PHE A 211 -15.24 -12.53 7.01
CA PHE A 211 -14.39 -11.60 7.74
C PHE A 211 -14.26 -10.31 6.97
N ILE A 212 -14.89 -9.25 7.47
CA ILE A 212 -14.94 -7.93 6.84
C ILE A 212 -13.79 -7.08 7.39
N PRO A 213 -12.93 -6.53 6.52
CA PRO A 213 -11.81 -5.69 6.96
C PRO A 213 -12.29 -4.44 7.71
N VAL A 214 -11.50 -4.04 8.68
CA VAL A 214 -11.55 -2.69 9.27
C VAL A 214 -10.79 -1.75 8.35
N TYR A 215 -11.35 -0.57 8.11
CA TYR A 215 -10.82 0.42 7.18
C TYR A 215 -10.37 1.69 7.89
N LYS A 216 -9.55 2.50 7.22
CA LYS A 216 -9.14 3.83 7.67
C LYS A 216 -9.13 4.81 6.51
N GLU A 217 -9.69 6.01 6.74
CA GLU A 217 -9.78 7.04 5.71
C GLU A 217 -8.40 7.54 5.28
N LYS A 218 -7.53 7.84 6.24
CA LYS A 218 -6.19 8.36 5.96
C LYS A 218 -5.19 7.24 5.70
N LYS A 219 -4.56 7.25 4.54
CA LYS A 219 -3.43 6.37 4.20
C LYS A 219 -2.17 6.84 4.94
N LYS A 220 -2.07 6.58 6.22
CA LYS A 220 -0.92 7.00 7.03
C LYS A 220 -0.36 5.79 7.75
N ARG A 221 0.96 5.54 7.58
CA ARG A 221 1.66 4.63 8.48
C ARG A 221 1.67 5.26 9.85
N ILE A 222 1.17 4.56 10.82
CA ILE A 222 1.30 4.92 12.23
C ILE A 222 2.33 3.96 12.80
N PHE A 223 3.35 4.52 13.42
CA PHE A 223 4.30 3.75 14.21
C PHE A 223 3.94 3.98 15.67
N VAL A 224 3.73 2.89 16.38
CA VAL A 224 3.55 2.90 17.82
C VAL A 224 4.65 2.03 18.37
N GLU A 225 5.51 2.56 19.20
CA GLU A 225 6.68 1.88 19.74
C GLU A 225 6.56 1.75 21.26
N ASN A 226 6.95 0.59 21.80
CA ASN A 226 7.39 0.44 23.17
C ASN A 226 8.84 -0.05 23.17
N GLN A 227 9.40 -0.30 24.35
CA GLN A 227 10.78 -0.71 24.52
C GLN A 227 11.15 -2.02 23.77
N LYS A 228 10.21 -2.95 23.62
CA LYS A 228 10.45 -4.29 23.09
C LYS A 228 9.94 -4.47 21.67
N ASN A 229 8.92 -3.73 21.27
CA ASN A 229 8.18 -3.95 20.05
C ASN A 229 7.93 -2.66 19.30
N GLN A 230 7.93 -2.76 17.99
CA GLN A 230 7.53 -1.71 17.09
C GLN A 230 6.29 -2.17 16.32
N LEU A 231 5.15 -1.59 16.62
CA LEU A 231 3.93 -1.86 15.89
C LEU A 231 3.81 -0.90 14.71
N VAL A 232 3.57 -1.45 13.55
CA VAL A 232 3.34 -0.69 12.34
C VAL A 232 1.89 -0.91 11.92
N GLU A 233 1.06 0.13 12.02
CA GLU A 233 -0.16 0.16 11.26
C GLU A 233 0.19 0.65 9.85
N GLU A 234 -0.07 -0.14 8.85
CA GLU A 234 0.03 0.25 7.46
C GLU A 234 -1.35 0.16 6.83
N THR A 235 -1.96 1.30 6.52
CA THR A 235 -3.06 1.30 5.59
C THR A 235 -2.48 1.14 4.18
N SER A 236 -2.72 -0.01 3.59
CA SER A 236 -2.33 -0.26 2.21
C SER A 236 -3.15 0.61 1.24
N GLY A 237 -2.80 0.59 -0.04
CA GLY A 237 -3.53 1.30 -1.09
C GLY A 237 -5.04 0.99 -1.17
N ASP A 238 -5.52 -0.04 -0.45
CA ASP A 238 -6.92 -0.47 -0.36
C ASP A 238 -7.64 0.01 0.91
N HIS A 239 -7.01 0.88 1.71
CA HIS A 239 -7.52 1.43 2.97
C HIS A 239 -7.75 0.42 4.10
N ARG A 240 -7.37 -0.84 3.96
CA ARG A 240 -7.46 -1.82 5.04
C ARG A 240 -6.42 -1.52 6.12
N CYS A 241 -6.81 -1.69 7.37
CA CYS A 241 -5.89 -1.60 8.50
C CYS A 241 -5.11 -2.91 8.64
N TYR A 242 -3.80 -2.83 8.55
CA TYR A 242 -2.89 -3.95 8.77
C TYR A 242 -2.12 -3.72 10.05
N LEU A 243 -2.05 -4.72 10.90
CA LEU A 243 -1.14 -4.75 12.04
C LEU A 243 0.07 -5.61 11.71
N LEU A 244 1.21 -5.16 12.14
CA LEU A 244 2.46 -5.86 12.02
C LEU A 244 3.29 -5.57 13.25
N ASN A 245 3.44 -6.56 14.12
CA ASN A 245 4.36 -6.46 15.23
C ASN A 245 5.77 -6.80 14.76
N ARG A 246 6.69 -5.85 14.94
CA ARG A 246 8.12 -6.08 14.72
C ARG A 246 8.83 -5.90 16.05
N LYS A 247 9.71 -6.84 16.37
CA LYS A 247 10.65 -6.61 17.48
C LYS A 247 11.46 -5.36 17.18
N ALA A 248 11.65 -4.53 18.18
CA ALA A 248 12.52 -3.37 18.05
C ALA A 248 13.90 -3.85 17.57
N VAL A 249 14.35 -3.31 16.48
CA VAL A 249 15.67 -3.59 15.94
C VAL A 249 16.62 -2.46 16.29
N PRO A 250 17.91 -2.75 16.53
CA PRO A 250 18.91 -1.71 16.73
C PRO A 250 18.95 -0.76 15.53
N VAL A 251 19.03 0.53 15.78
CA VAL A 251 18.97 1.57 14.73
C VAL A 251 20.23 2.43 14.80
N ILE A 252 20.84 2.69 13.66
CA ILE A 252 21.91 3.70 13.56
C ILE A 252 21.27 5.08 13.73
N ARG A 253 21.67 5.81 14.78
CA ARG A 253 21.17 7.15 15.07
C ARG A 253 22.08 8.23 14.48
N ASP A 254 23.38 8.06 14.64
CA ASP A 254 24.36 9.04 14.21
C ASP A 254 25.53 8.37 13.49
N VAL A 255 26.06 9.05 12.49
CA VAL A 255 27.22 8.59 11.74
C VAL A 255 28.20 9.73 11.68
N LYS A 256 29.40 9.54 12.23
CA LYS A 256 30.48 10.50 12.18
C LYS A 256 31.62 9.94 11.32
N GLN A 257 32.17 10.78 10.47
CA GLN A 257 33.29 10.44 9.63
C GLN A 257 34.43 11.45 9.85
N ASN A 258 35.64 10.94 9.99
CA ASN A 258 36.87 11.69 9.83
C ASN A 258 37.72 11.03 8.73
N GLU A 259 38.95 11.52 8.51
CA GLU A 259 39.80 11.01 7.43
C GLU A 259 40.25 9.55 7.59
N GLU A 260 40.17 8.99 8.79
CA GLU A 260 40.68 7.65 9.11
C GLU A 260 39.60 6.67 9.57
N GLN A 261 38.48 7.17 10.01
CA GLN A 261 37.46 6.33 10.69
C GLN A 261 36.04 6.76 10.37
N PHE A 262 35.14 5.76 10.28
CA PHE A 262 33.71 5.91 10.46
C PHE A 262 33.31 5.46 11.86
N SER A 263 32.54 6.25 12.58
CA SER A 263 31.90 5.81 13.82
C SER A 263 30.40 5.88 13.72
N PHE A 264 29.74 4.84 14.23
CA PHE A 264 28.30 4.70 14.27
C PHE A 264 27.83 4.68 15.70
N GLU A 265 26.85 5.53 16.04
CA GLU A 265 26.09 5.38 17.26
C GLU A 265 24.87 4.51 16.96
N ILE A 266 24.79 3.37 17.61
CA ILE A 266 23.70 2.41 17.47
C ILE A 266 22.91 2.41 18.76
N ILE A 267 21.59 2.58 18.63
CA ILE A 267 20.65 2.54 19.75
C ILE A 267 19.85 1.25 19.69
N ASN A 268 19.83 0.56 20.82
CA ASN A 268 19.00 -0.61 21.05
C ASN A 268 17.99 -0.32 22.16
N LYS A 269 16.71 -0.36 21.84
CA LYS A 269 15.63 -0.21 22.83
C LYS A 269 15.29 -1.52 23.54
N ASN A 270 15.91 -2.61 23.16
CA ASN A 270 15.68 -3.93 23.74
C ASN A 270 16.78 -4.26 24.73
N ILE A 271 16.64 -3.75 25.94
CA ILE A 271 17.62 -3.87 27.01
C ILE A 271 17.83 -5.33 27.38
N GLY A 272 19.07 -5.80 27.24
CA GLY A 272 19.46 -7.17 27.58
C GLY A 272 20.68 -7.27 28.49
N ASN A 273 21.09 -6.14 29.10
CA ASN A 273 22.32 -6.06 29.88
C ASN A 273 23.56 -6.56 29.10
N TRP A 274 23.63 -6.16 27.84
CA TRP A 274 24.71 -6.53 26.97
C TRP A 274 25.99 -5.79 27.33
N GLN A 275 27.13 -6.45 27.17
CA GLN A 275 28.44 -5.88 27.48
C GLN A 275 29.19 -5.46 26.23
N ARG A 276 29.02 -6.21 25.15
CA ARG A 276 29.73 -6.03 23.90
C ARG A 276 28.79 -6.13 22.71
N ALA A 277 29.07 -5.38 21.68
CA ALA A 277 28.40 -5.52 20.40
C ALA A 277 29.42 -5.61 19.27
N THR A 278 29.22 -6.54 18.35
CA THR A 278 30.03 -6.79 17.16
C THR A 278 29.21 -6.55 15.92
N LEU A 279 29.66 -5.64 15.07
CA LEU A 279 29.05 -5.34 13.77
C LEU A 279 29.70 -6.25 12.71
N TYR A 280 28.91 -6.96 11.93
CA TYR A 280 29.40 -7.84 10.89
C TYR A 280 28.46 -7.92 9.67
N VAL A 281 28.99 -8.39 8.55
CA VAL A 281 28.22 -8.77 7.36
C VAL A 281 28.45 -10.26 7.09
N GLU A 282 27.43 -10.94 6.57
CA GLU A 282 27.55 -12.30 6.09
C GLU A 282 27.83 -12.31 4.60
N ASP A 283 28.82 -13.08 4.17
CA ASP A 283 29.01 -13.39 2.76
C ASP A 283 28.15 -14.60 2.39
N PRO A 284 27.11 -14.42 1.55
CA PRO A 284 26.22 -15.53 1.22
C PRO A 284 26.86 -16.60 0.35
N LEU A 285 28.06 -16.36 -0.19
CA LEU A 285 28.78 -17.31 -1.03
C LEU A 285 29.81 -18.15 -0.26
N GLU A 286 30.39 -17.57 0.79
CA GLU A 286 31.47 -18.20 1.56
C GLU A 286 31.02 -18.63 2.95
N GLU A 287 29.78 -18.34 3.35
CA GLU A 287 29.24 -18.56 4.70
C GLU A 287 30.09 -17.96 5.83
N GLU A 288 30.98 -17.03 5.49
CA GLU A 288 31.92 -16.40 6.41
C GLU A 288 31.34 -15.10 6.98
N LYS A 289 31.49 -14.90 8.31
CA LYS A 289 31.17 -13.64 8.98
C LYS A 289 32.35 -12.69 8.89
N ILE A 290 32.16 -11.58 8.21
CA ILE A 290 33.19 -10.53 8.10
C ILE A 290 32.91 -9.49 9.18
N ILE A 291 33.76 -9.45 10.21
CA ILE A 291 33.65 -8.49 11.30
C ILE A 291 34.04 -7.11 10.78
N LEU A 292 33.15 -6.15 10.94
CA LEU A 292 33.38 -4.76 10.58
C LEU A 292 33.97 -3.96 11.75
N GLY A 293 33.48 -4.21 12.96
CA GLY A 293 33.96 -3.53 14.15
C GLY A 293 33.29 -4.01 15.42
N THR A 294 33.83 -3.63 16.56
CA THR A 294 33.31 -3.97 17.89
C THR A 294 33.22 -2.74 18.77
N GLY A 295 32.28 -2.73 19.71
CA GLY A 295 32.12 -1.66 20.70
C GLY A 295 31.55 -2.17 22.00
N SER A 296 31.77 -1.40 23.08
CA SER A 296 31.17 -1.66 24.38
C SER A 296 29.75 -1.12 24.40
N VAL A 297 28.85 -1.82 25.07
CA VAL A 297 27.46 -1.39 25.27
C VAL A 297 27.37 -0.54 26.54
N ASN A 298 26.84 0.65 26.41
CA ASN A 298 26.59 1.55 27.54
C ASN A 298 25.10 1.71 27.73
N GLN A 299 24.64 1.56 28.97
CA GLN A 299 23.25 1.82 29.31
C GLN A 299 23.01 3.32 29.56
N HIS A 300 21.99 3.86 28.94
CA HIS A 300 21.51 5.21 29.15
C HIS A 300 19.96 5.18 29.38
N GLY A 301 19.56 5.05 30.63
CA GLY A 301 18.14 4.93 31.00
C GLY A 301 17.49 3.69 30.36
N GLU A 302 16.52 3.90 29.51
CA GLU A 302 15.76 2.85 28.82
C GLU A 302 16.36 2.43 27.46
N GLU A 303 17.55 2.94 27.10
CA GLU A 303 18.21 2.65 25.83
C GLU A 303 19.62 2.13 26.09
N GLU A 304 20.02 1.14 25.31
CA GLU A 304 21.41 0.71 25.20
C GLU A 304 22.07 1.44 24.02
N LYS A 305 23.22 2.04 24.25
CA LYS A 305 24.00 2.74 23.23
C LYS A 305 25.31 2.05 22.99
N VAL A 306 25.64 1.89 21.72
CA VAL A 306 26.90 1.32 21.27
C VAL A 306 27.54 2.29 20.29
N VAL A 307 28.82 2.61 20.50
CA VAL A 307 29.61 3.32 19.48
C VAL A 307 30.58 2.31 18.87
N ILE A 308 30.48 2.11 17.57
CA ILE A 308 31.37 1.22 16.82
C ILE A 308 32.15 2.08 15.82
N SER A 309 33.47 1.96 15.86
CA SER A 309 34.37 2.65 14.94
C SER A 309 34.95 1.66 13.93
N LEU A 310 34.92 2.03 12.65
CA LEU A 310 35.47 1.26 11.54
C LEU A 310 36.66 2.00 10.96
N SER A 311 37.80 1.30 10.74
CA SER A 311 38.95 1.88 10.09
C SER A 311 38.75 2.01 8.58
N LEU A 312 38.95 3.18 8.02
CA LEU A 312 38.95 3.43 6.57
C LEU A 312 40.25 2.97 5.90
N LYS A 313 41.25 2.55 6.67
CA LYS A 313 42.49 1.99 6.14
C LYS A 313 42.40 0.48 5.87
N ASP A 314 41.36 -0.16 6.35
CA ASP A 314 41.13 -1.61 6.14
C ASP A 314 40.36 -1.85 4.82
N GLU A 315 41.10 -2.31 3.81
CA GLU A 315 40.52 -2.59 2.48
C GLU A 315 39.37 -3.62 2.53
N LYS A 316 39.48 -4.61 3.43
CA LYS A 316 38.42 -5.65 3.59
C LYS A 316 37.13 -5.00 4.10
N ILE A 317 37.22 -4.09 5.07
CA ILE A 317 36.07 -3.35 5.59
C ILE A 317 35.49 -2.46 4.50
N ILE A 318 36.30 -1.67 3.80
CA ILE A 318 35.85 -0.77 2.73
C ILE A 318 35.12 -1.55 1.63
N LYS A 319 35.73 -2.63 1.12
CA LYS A 319 35.14 -3.48 0.08
C LYS A 319 33.76 -4.00 0.48
N ASN A 320 33.57 -4.36 1.74
CA ASN A 320 32.30 -4.91 2.24
C ASN A 320 31.25 -3.85 2.54
N LEU A 321 31.64 -2.66 2.98
CA LEU A 321 30.73 -1.52 3.14
C LEU A 321 30.14 -1.02 1.81
N TYR A 322 30.93 -1.04 0.75
CA TYR A 322 30.48 -0.62 -0.59
C TYR A 322 29.83 -1.74 -1.40
N ALA A 323 29.87 -2.99 -0.94
CA ALA A 323 29.18 -4.09 -1.61
C ALA A 323 27.67 -3.90 -1.55
N ARG A 324 27.06 -3.63 -2.71
CA ARG A 324 25.61 -3.40 -2.83
C ARG A 324 24.84 -4.62 -2.31
N ARG A 325 23.87 -4.38 -1.41
CA ARG A 325 22.85 -5.33 -0.89
C ARG A 325 23.33 -6.32 0.19
N ARG A 326 24.44 -6.12 0.84
CA ARG A 326 24.77 -6.92 2.03
C ARG A 326 23.97 -6.40 3.22
N GLN A 327 23.34 -7.31 3.93
CA GLN A 327 22.67 -6.98 5.18
C GLN A 327 23.71 -6.92 6.29
N VAL A 328 23.65 -5.87 7.09
CA VAL A 328 24.52 -5.66 8.23
C VAL A 328 23.82 -6.20 9.46
N PHE A 329 24.55 -6.96 10.26
CA PHE A 329 24.08 -7.53 11.51
C PHE A 329 24.87 -6.98 12.67
N ILE A 330 24.23 -6.96 13.84
CA ILE A 330 24.87 -6.69 15.11
C ILE A 330 24.68 -7.88 16.03
N LEU A 331 25.79 -8.41 16.58
CA LEU A 331 25.83 -9.44 17.58
C LEU A 331 26.05 -8.79 18.94
N TYR A 332 25.08 -8.90 19.82
CA TYR A 332 25.18 -8.50 21.22
C TYR A 332 25.60 -9.69 22.07
N GLU A 333 26.52 -9.49 22.99
CA GLU A 333 27.06 -10.53 23.87
C GLU A 333 27.16 -10.02 25.31
N ASN A 334 26.86 -10.91 26.24
CA ASN A 334 27.22 -10.82 27.64
C ASN A 334 27.77 -12.18 28.10
N ASN A 335 28.04 -12.32 29.38
CA ASN A 335 28.65 -13.55 29.91
C ASN A 335 27.77 -14.82 29.78
N GLU A 336 26.49 -14.66 29.54
CA GLU A 336 25.50 -15.75 29.56
C GLU A 336 24.81 -15.99 28.23
N GLN A 337 24.71 -14.96 27.39
CA GLN A 337 23.85 -14.98 26.21
C GLN A 337 24.45 -14.25 25.01
N GLN A 338 24.00 -14.65 23.85
CA GLN A 338 24.27 -13.97 22.57
C GLN A 338 22.96 -13.68 21.86
N LYS A 339 22.87 -12.53 21.21
CA LYS A 339 21.71 -12.13 20.42
C LYS A 339 22.15 -11.48 19.12
N VAL A 340 21.65 -12.00 17.99
CA VAL A 340 21.88 -11.44 16.68
C VAL A 340 20.66 -10.63 16.25
N CYS A 341 20.88 -9.43 15.78
CA CYS A 341 19.84 -8.55 15.21
C CYS A 341 20.29 -8.02 13.85
N ALA A 342 19.36 -7.90 12.91
CA ALA A 342 19.63 -7.13 11.71
C ALA A 342 19.67 -5.65 12.06
N LEU A 343 20.66 -4.92 11.53
CA LEU A 343 20.79 -3.50 11.76
C LEU A 343 19.83 -2.72 10.86
N GLY A 344 18.92 -1.95 11.45
CA GLY A 344 18.03 -1.02 10.74
C GLY A 344 18.63 0.38 10.68
N GLY A 345 18.57 1.05 9.51
CA GLY A 345 18.90 2.46 9.41
C GLY A 345 17.63 3.35 9.44
N GLU A 346 17.72 4.58 9.93
CA GLU A 346 16.60 5.54 9.86
C GLU A 346 16.10 5.76 8.42
N GLN A 347 16.98 5.59 7.43
CA GLN A 347 16.62 5.69 6.01
C GLN A 347 15.74 4.52 5.50
N SER A 348 15.70 3.38 6.19
CA SER A 348 14.73 2.31 5.88
C SER A 348 13.28 2.70 6.21
N ARG A 349 13.08 3.83 6.88
CA ARG A 349 11.80 4.43 7.22
C ARG A 349 11.26 5.39 6.14
N ARG A 350 11.90 5.48 4.95
CA ARG A 350 11.36 6.32 3.86
C ARG A 350 9.98 5.80 3.47
N PRO A 351 8.94 6.63 3.56
CA PRO A 351 7.66 6.29 2.98
C PRO A 351 7.85 6.19 1.46
N SER A 352 7.57 5.04 0.91
CA SER A 352 7.40 4.84 -0.54
C SER A 352 6.07 5.41 -1.00
#